data_ed056d0578cc2c6531eafb2524987a41
#
_entry.id   ed056d0578cc2c6531eafb2524987a41
#
_cell.length_a   1.000
_cell.length_b   1.000
_cell.length_c   1.000
_cell.angle_alpha   90.00
_cell.angle_beta   90.00
_cell.angle_gamma   90.00
#
_symmetry.space_group_name_H-M   'P 1'
#
loop_
_entity.id
_entity.type
_entity.pdbx_description
1 polymer ?
#
loop_
_entity_poly.entity_id
_entity_poly.type
_entity_poly.pdbx_seq_one_letter_code
_entity_poly.pdbx_strand_id
1 'polypeptide(L)'
;MKNSPLAEKHLALNAKMADFGGWLMPIEYPTSGVIAEHTAVRERVGIFDVSHLGKVSVIGDGALEFLNSVFTNDLNRITDGQAQYTLHCNSAGGVIDDLIVYRNSPTDLFLIPNASNTSDVVAALMAVVPTGITITNLHEKFAVIAVQGPKSKSIIESLGLNPAMDYMAFEHVQISGRPAILCRTGYTGEHGYEILPSWSDAGAVWESLVEAIKPYDGLICGLGARDTLRTEMGYPLHGHELTLQITPVQASATWAIGWEKPTFSGAKALTEQREAKAHTKLRALVSQDRGIPRAGMQIKNSRGVVVGEITSGTFSPTLKKGIALALINPEYKVGDELIVDVRGRDSVSVITKLPLVTSNVR
;
A
#
# COMPACT_ATOMS: atom_id res chain seq x y z
N MET A 1 6.53 -13.88 -16.21
CA MET A 1 5.61 -12.91 -15.61
C MET A 1 4.21 -13.51 -15.59
N LYS A 2 3.46 -13.26 -14.53
CA LYS A 2 2.06 -13.62 -14.43
C LYS A 2 1.20 -12.50 -15.03
N ASN A 3 -0.02 -12.84 -15.43
CA ASN A 3 -0.99 -11.87 -15.94
C ASN A 3 -2.13 -11.68 -14.94
N SER A 4 -2.59 -10.43 -14.78
CA SER A 4 -3.86 -10.13 -14.11
C SER A 4 -5.03 -10.74 -14.89
N PRO A 5 -6.17 -11.04 -14.25
CA PRO A 5 -7.38 -11.48 -14.96
C PRO A 5 -7.93 -10.40 -15.90
N LEU A 6 -7.44 -9.17 -15.79
CA LEU A 6 -7.83 -8.01 -16.60
C LEU A 6 -6.79 -7.63 -17.66
N ALA A 7 -5.70 -8.41 -17.82
CA ALA A 7 -4.57 -8.07 -18.70
C ALA A 7 -5.01 -7.78 -20.14
N GLU A 8 -5.90 -8.58 -20.73
CA GLU A 8 -6.41 -8.34 -22.08
C GLU A 8 -7.19 -7.02 -22.21
N LYS A 9 -7.90 -6.62 -21.15
CA LYS A 9 -8.62 -5.34 -21.13
C LYS A 9 -7.67 -4.15 -21.11
N HIS A 10 -6.56 -4.26 -20.37
CA HIS A 10 -5.53 -3.22 -20.35
C HIS A 10 -4.80 -3.12 -21.70
N LEU A 11 -4.48 -4.26 -22.31
CA LEU A 11 -3.88 -4.30 -23.66
C LEU A 11 -4.80 -3.70 -24.72
N ALA A 12 -6.11 -3.99 -24.67
CA ALA A 12 -7.10 -3.40 -25.58
C ALA A 12 -7.22 -1.88 -25.46
N LEU A 13 -6.88 -1.31 -24.31
CA LEU A 13 -6.77 0.13 -24.06
C LEU A 13 -5.38 0.70 -24.37
N ASN A 14 -4.49 -0.09 -24.94
CA ASN A 14 -3.10 0.27 -25.23
C ASN A 14 -2.34 0.73 -23.98
N ALA A 15 -2.65 0.18 -22.80
CA ALA A 15 -1.93 0.50 -21.58
C ALA A 15 -0.43 0.21 -21.72
N LYS A 16 0.40 1.09 -21.18
CA LYS A 16 1.82 0.84 -21.03
C LYS A 16 2.00 -0.18 -19.90
N MET A 17 2.34 -1.39 -20.28
CA MET A 17 2.52 -2.51 -19.35
C MET A 17 3.98 -2.64 -18.90
N ALA A 18 4.21 -3.01 -17.64
CA ALA A 18 5.54 -3.33 -17.12
C ALA A 18 5.48 -4.44 -16.06
N ASP A 19 6.65 -5.00 -15.75
CA ASP A 19 6.80 -5.93 -14.62
C ASP A 19 6.61 -5.17 -13.30
N PHE A 20 5.71 -5.68 -12.48
CA PHE A 20 5.52 -5.21 -11.11
C PHE A 20 5.39 -6.42 -10.18
N GLY A 21 6.48 -6.74 -9.48
CA GLY A 21 6.52 -7.86 -8.55
C GLY A 21 6.26 -9.23 -9.22
N GLY A 22 6.73 -9.43 -10.45
CA GLY A 22 6.56 -10.65 -11.24
C GLY A 22 5.25 -10.73 -12.03
N TRP A 23 4.45 -9.65 -12.02
CA TRP A 23 3.19 -9.53 -12.74
C TRP A 23 3.28 -8.46 -13.84
N LEU A 24 2.68 -8.73 -15.00
CA LEU A 24 2.53 -7.75 -16.07
C LEU A 24 1.34 -6.84 -15.74
N MET A 25 1.63 -5.60 -15.33
CA MET A 25 0.63 -4.64 -14.84
C MET A 25 0.62 -3.33 -15.63
N PRO A 26 -0.55 -2.64 -15.72
CA PRO A 26 -0.64 -1.35 -16.38
C PRO A 26 0.02 -0.25 -15.52
N ILE A 27 0.95 0.49 -16.12
CA ILE A 27 1.64 1.62 -15.47
C ILE A 27 0.90 2.92 -15.73
N GLU A 28 0.45 3.14 -16.95
CA GLU A 28 -0.33 4.30 -17.38
C GLU A 28 -1.13 3.99 -18.66
N TYR A 29 -2.16 4.77 -18.93
CA TYR A 29 -2.92 4.71 -20.17
C TYR A 29 -2.58 5.91 -21.07
N PRO A 30 -2.22 5.69 -22.36
CA PRO A 30 -1.74 6.78 -23.23
C PRO A 30 -2.77 7.90 -23.46
N THR A 31 -4.06 7.59 -23.29
CA THR A 31 -5.15 8.56 -23.45
C THR A 31 -5.25 9.56 -22.29
N SER A 32 -4.72 9.23 -21.13
CA SER A 32 -4.79 10.06 -19.91
C SER A 32 -3.40 10.45 -19.40
N GLY A 33 -2.53 9.46 -19.22
CA GLY A 33 -1.21 9.60 -18.60
C GLY A 33 -1.29 9.78 -17.08
N VAL A 34 -0.16 9.53 -16.41
CA VAL A 34 -0.05 9.50 -14.94
C VAL A 34 -0.65 10.74 -14.25
N ILE A 35 -0.43 11.94 -14.82
CA ILE A 35 -0.87 13.19 -14.18
C ILE A 35 -2.40 13.31 -14.19
N ALA A 36 -3.06 13.01 -15.31
CA ALA A 36 -4.52 13.08 -15.38
C ALA A 36 -5.18 11.97 -14.54
N GLU A 37 -4.60 10.76 -14.55
CA GLU A 37 -5.06 9.65 -13.72
C GLU A 37 -4.96 9.98 -12.22
N HIS A 38 -3.82 10.52 -11.77
CA HIS A 38 -3.64 11.02 -10.41
C HIS A 38 -4.69 12.10 -10.06
N THR A 39 -4.86 13.09 -10.93
CA THR A 39 -5.80 14.20 -10.73
C THR A 39 -7.25 13.70 -10.67
N ALA A 40 -7.61 12.71 -11.48
CA ALA A 40 -8.94 12.09 -11.41
C ALA A 40 -9.21 11.47 -10.03
N VAL A 41 -8.22 10.81 -9.43
CA VAL A 41 -8.35 10.25 -8.07
C VAL A 41 -8.49 11.35 -7.02
N ARG A 42 -7.73 12.44 -7.11
CA ARG A 42 -7.81 13.55 -6.15
C ARG A 42 -9.13 14.32 -6.24
N GLU A 43 -9.67 14.53 -7.44
CA GLU A 43 -10.78 15.44 -7.67
C GLU A 43 -12.12 14.73 -7.96
N ARG A 44 -12.08 13.50 -8.45
CA ARG A 44 -13.25 12.75 -8.94
C ARG A 44 -13.24 11.30 -8.49
N VAL A 45 -12.82 10.38 -9.38
CA VAL A 45 -12.68 8.95 -9.12
C VAL A 45 -11.74 8.29 -10.12
N GLY A 46 -10.90 7.38 -9.62
CA GLY A 46 -10.09 6.48 -10.41
C GLY A 46 -10.34 5.03 -10.05
N ILE A 47 -10.26 4.13 -11.03
CA ILE A 47 -10.27 2.69 -10.79
C ILE A 47 -8.92 2.09 -11.17
N PHE A 48 -8.46 1.14 -10.36
CA PHE A 48 -7.17 0.47 -10.54
C PHE A 48 -7.35 -1.04 -10.53
N ASP A 49 -6.66 -1.73 -11.41
CA ASP A 49 -6.38 -3.15 -11.24
C ASP A 49 -5.18 -3.30 -10.31
N VAL A 50 -5.40 -3.91 -9.16
CA VAL A 50 -4.37 -4.28 -8.20
C VAL A 50 -4.42 -5.78 -7.87
N SER A 51 -4.90 -6.58 -8.84
CA SER A 51 -5.07 -8.04 -8.69
C SER A 51 -3.77 -8.80 -8.49
N HIS A 52 -2.62 -8.16 -8.73
CA HIS A 52 -1.31 -8.70 -8.41
C HIS A 52 -1.05 -8.87 -6.90
N LEU A 53 -1.79 -8.15 -6.03
CA LEU A 53 -1.68 -8.35 -4.59
C LEU A 53 -1.97 -9.80 -4.21
N GLY A 54 -1.27 -10.32 -3.19
CA GLY A 54 -1.49 -11.66 -2.68
C GLY A 54 -2.82 -11.82 -1.96
N LYS A 55 -3.30 -13.03 -1.85
CA LYS A 55 -4.47 -13.43 -1.05
C LYS A 55 -4.14 -14.73 -0.35
N VAL A 56 -4.33 -14.77 0.96
CA VAL A 56 -4.04 -15.94 1.79
C VAL A 56 -5.17 -16.12 2.78
N SER A 57 -5.69 -17.33 2.92
CA SER A 57 -6.61 -17.68 4.02
C SER A 57 -5.86 -18.40 5.14
N VAL A 58 -6.26 -18.11 6.39
CA VAL A 58 -5.77 -18.76 7.60
C VAL A 58 -6.97 -19.18 8.43
N ILE A 59 -7.24 -20.49 8.46
CA ILE A 59 -8.48 -21.06 9.01
C ILE A 59 -8.15 -22.14 10.04
N GLY A 60 -8.81 -22.10 11.19
CA GLY A 60 -8.73 -23.09 12.25
C GLY A 60 -8.80 -22.47 13.63
N ASP A 61 -9.04 -23.33 14.65
CA ASP A 61 -9.08 -22.89 16.03
C ASP A 61 -7.71 -22.31 16.46
N GLY A 62 -7.72 -21.10 17.04
CA GLY A 62 -6.52 -20.38 17.43
C GLY A 62 -5.85 -19.58 16.29
N ALA A 63 -6.49 -19.42 15.12
CA ALA A 63 -5.91 -18.67 13.99
C ALA A 63 -5.64 -17.21 14.33
N LEU A 64 -6.53 -16.54 15.06
CA LEU A 64 -6.36 -15.14 15.49
C LEU A 64 -5.15 -15.02 16.43
N GLU A 65 -5.06 -15.86 17.45
CA GLU A 65 -3.98 -15.89 18.43
C GLU A 65 -2.63 -16.18 17.77
N PHE A 66 -2.62 -17.12 16.81
CA PHE A 66 -1.44 -17.46 16.03
C PHE A 66 -0.94 -16.26 15.24
N LEU A 67 -1.79 -15.65 14.39
CA LEU A 67 -1.38 -14.48 13.61
C LEU A 67 -1.02 -13.29 14.51
N ASN A 68 -1.73 -13.12 15.62
CA ASN A 68 -1.40 -12.08 16.58
C ASN A 68 -0.03 -12.31 17.25
N SER A 69 0.43 -13.55 17.41
CA SER A 69 1.77 -13.87 17.94
C SER A 69 2.89 -13.67 16.92
N VAL A 70 2.56 -13.58 15.63
CA VAL A 70 3.52 -13.43 14.53
C VAL A 70 3.60 -11.98 14.03
N PHE A 71 2.47 -11.35 13.74
CA PHE A 71 2.41 -10.00 13.18
C PHE A 71 2.63 -8.93 14.26
N THR A 72 3.11 -7.76 13.83
CA THR A 72 3.50 -6.69 14.77
C THR A 72 2.30 -6.02 15.43
N ASN A 73 1.22 -5.75 14.69
CA ASN A 73 0.06 -5.05 15.25
C ASN A 73 -0.80 -5.98 16.13
N ASP A 74 -1.62 -5.40 16.98
CA ASP A 74 -2.49 -6.15 17.88
C ASP A 74 -3.86 -6.42 17.23
N LEU A 75 -4.04 -7.66 16.74
CA LEU A 75 -5.26 -8.11 16.09
C LEU A 75 -6.47 -8.22 17.04
N ASN A 76 -6.26 -8.15 18.35
CA ASN A 76 -7.35 -8.09 19.32
C ASN A 76 -8.07 -6.73 19.33
N ARG A 77 -7.52 -5.72 18.65
CA ARG A 77 -8.12 -4.39 18.50
C ARG A 77 -9.20 -4.32 17.44
N ILE A 78 -9.34 -5.37 16.63
CA ILE A 78 -10.38 -5.46 15.59
C ILE A 78 -11.39 -6.57 15.92
N THR A 79 -12.60 -6.38 15.43
CA THR A 79 -13.70 -7.34 15.55
C THR A 79 -14.04 -7.92 14.17
N ASP A 80 -14.95 -8.88 14.12
CA ASP A 80 -15.40 -9.49 12.87
C ASP A 80 -15.97 -8.43 11.92
N GLY A 81 -15.64 -8.52 10.63
CA GLY A 81 -15.96 -7.50 9.62
C GLY A 81 -14.98 -6.32 9.55
N GLN A 82 -13.90 -6.34 10.35
CA GLN A 82 -12.89 -5.30 10.35
C GLN A 82 -11.54 -5.79 9.82
N ALA A 83 -10.76 -4.86 9.30
CA ALA A 83 -9.41 -5.11 8.80
C ALA A 83 -8.37 -4.30 9.58
N GLN A 84 -7.11 -4.76 9.55
CA GLN A 84 -6.01 -4.05 10.19
C GLN A 84 -4.73 -4.17 9.34
N TYR A 85 -4.05 -3.04 9.17
CA TYR A 85 -2.70 -3.02 8.63
C TYR A 85 -1.70 -3.51 9.69
N THR A 86 -0.81 -4.38 9.29
CA THR A 86 0.23 -4.96 10.16
C THR A 86 1.48 -5.26 9.35
N LEU A 87 2.56 -5.66 10.04
CA LEU A 87 3.80 -6.07 9.41
C LEU A 87 4.20 -7.48 9.90
N HIS A 88 4.80 -8.23 8.99
CA HIS A 88 5.48 -9.48 9.30
C HIS A 88 6.98 -9.21 9.31
N CYS A 89 7.60 -9.30 10.47
CA CYS A 89 9.03 -9.05 10.62
C CYS A 89 9.83 -10.34 10.78
N ASN A 90 11.10 -10.30 10.39
CA ASN A 90 12.09 -11.32 10.77
C ASN A 90 12.60 -11.10 12.20
N SER A 91 13.43 -12.00 12.70
CA SER A 91 13.98 -11.92 14.07
C SER A 91 14.86 -10.69 14.33
N ALA A 92 15.43 -10.09 13.29
CA ALA A 92 16.21 -8.85 13.35
C ALA A 92 15.36 -7.58 13.27
N GLY A 93 14.03 -7.70 13.12
CA GLY A 93 13.09 -6.59 12.97
C GLY A 93 12.92 -6.06 11.55
N GLY A 94 13.65 -6.59 10.57
CA GLY A 94 13.44 -6.27 9.15
C GLY A 94 12.09 -6.81 8.66
N VAL A 95 11.49 -6.12 7.70
CA VAL A 95 10.13 -6.41 7.24
C VAL A 95 10.15 -7.44 6.11
N ILE A 96 9.56 -8.61 6.36
CA ILE A 96 9.28 -9.63 5.34
C ILE A 96 8.18 -9.12 4.41
N ASP A 97 7.10 -8.59 5.01
CA ASP A 97 6.02 -7.92 4.28
C ASP A 97 5.19 -7.00 5.18
N ASP A 98 4.53 -6.03 4.57
CA ASP A 98 3.45 -5.25 5.14
C ASP A 98 2.14 -5.64 4.46
N LEU A 99 1.10 -5.88 5.24
CA LEU A 99 -0.14 -6.48 4.74
C LEU A 99 -1.37 -6.04 5.53
N ILE A 100 -2.53 -6.28 4.94
CA ILE A 100 -3.81 -6.10 5.63
C ILE A 100 -4.36 -7.47 6.02
N VAL A 101 -4.77 -7.58 7.29
CA VAL A 101 -5.50 -8.72 7.84
C VAL A 101 -6.98 -8.36 7.93
N TYR A 102 -7.83 -9.18 7.37
CA TYR A 102 -9.30 -9.11 7.42
C TYR A 102 -9.79 -10.21 8.34
N ARG A 103 -10.59 -9.85 9.34
CA ARG A 103 -11.13 -10.79 10.30
C ARG A 103 -12.59 -11.14 9.99
N ASN A 104 -12.82 -12.33 9.39
CA ASN A 104 -14.17 -12.90 9.24
C ASN A 104 -14.69 -13.40 10.59
N SER A 105 -13.85 -14.09 11.34
CA SER A 105 -14.08 -14.58 12.70
C SER A 105 -12.73 -14.83 13.39
N PRO A 106 -12.71 -15.20 14.70
CA PRO A 106 -11.44 -15.59 15.35
C PRO A 106 -10.76 -16.84 14.72
N THR A 107 -11.54 -17.65 14.00
CA THR A 107 -11.04 -18.88 13.35
C THR A 107 -10.92 -18.78 11.84
N ASP A 108 -11.22 -17.61 11.25
CA ASP A 108 -11.16 -17.37 9.79
C ASP A 108 -10.65 -15.96 9.52
N LEU A 109 -9.40 -15.89 9.06
CA LEU A 109 -8.74 -14.64 8.70
C LEU A 109 -8.28 -14.71 7.24
N PHE A 110 -8.38 -13.56 6.57
CA PHE A 110 -7.96 -13.38 5.20
C PHE A 110 -6.88 -12.31 5.13
N LEU A 111 -5.79 -12.58 4.42
CA LEU A 111 -4.62 -11.71 4.34
C LEU A 111 -4.42 -11.21 2.92
N ILE A 112 -4.01 -9.96 2.78
CA ILE A 112 -3.61 -9.37 1.49
C ILE A 112 -2.15 -8.89 1.59
N PRO A 113 -1.16 -9.78 1.36
CA PRO A 113 0.24 -9.41 1.25
C PRO A 113 0.58 -8.78 -0.10
N ASN A 114 1.77 -8.17 -0.20
CA ASN A 114 2.30 -7.66 -1.46
C ASN A 114 2.57 -8.79 -2.47
N ALA A 115 2.50 -8.44 -3.77
CA ALA A 115 2.58 -9.38 -4.87
C ALA A 115 3.83 -10.27 -4.83
N SER A 116 5.01 -9.66 -4.73
CA SER A 116 6.31 -10.35 -4.72
C SER A 116 6.53 -11.21 -3.47
N ASN A 117 5.92 -10.82 -2.34
CA ASN A 117 6.22 -11.39 -1.03
C ASN A 117 5.23 -12.47 -0.60
N THR A 118 4.15 -12.69 -1.37
CA THR A 118 3.08 -13.64 -0.99
C THR A 118 3.61 -15.04 -0.65
N SER A 119 4.53 -15.57 -1.45
CA SER A 119 5.12 -16.89 -1.23
C SER A 119 5.98 -16.93 0.03
N ASP A 120 6.74 -15.87 0.29
CA ASP A 120 7.61 -15.76 1.47
C ASP A 120 6.79 -15.62 2.74
N VAL A 121 5.70 -14.83 2.71
CA VAL A 121 4.74 -14.73 3.82
C VAL A 121 4.12 -16.08 4.14
N VAL A 122 3.62 -16.80 3.11
CA VAL A 122 3.04 -18.15 3.30
C VAL A 122 4.08 -19.11 3.86
N ALA A 123 5.29 -19.14 3.31
CA ALA A 123 6.36 -20.02 3.79
C ALA A 123 6.76 -19.71 5.23
N ALA A 124 6.90 -18.44 5.58
CA ALA A 124 7.25 -18.02 6.94
C ALA A 124 6.15 -18.37 7.96
N LEU A 125 4.87 -18.21 7.60
CA LEU A 125 3.76 -18.61 8.45
C LEU A 125 3.70 -20.13 8.61
N MET A 126 3.84 -20.90 7.51
CA MET A 126 3.82 -22.36 7.55
C MET A 126 4.96 -22.97 8.37
N ALA A 127 6.10 -22.29 8.47
CA ALA A 127 7.24 -22.75 9.30
C ALA A 127 6.94 -22.78 10.80
N VAL A 128 5.91 -22.02 11.27
CA VAL A 128 5.59 -21.86 12.69
C VAL A 128 4.12 -22.09 13.02
N VAL A 129 3.31 -22.52 12.03
CA VAL A 129 1.87 -22.71 12.22
C VAL A 129 1.59 -23.87 13.18
N PRO A 130 0.71 -23.72 14.19
CA PRO A 130 0.27 -24.78 15.06
C PRO A 130 -0.60 -25.83 14.32
N THR A 131 -0.62 -27.04 14.85
CA THR A 131 -1.54 -28.08 14.37
C THR A 131 -3.00 -27.61 14.49
N GLY A 132 -3.82 -27.89 13.47
CA GLY A 132 -5.24 -27.52 13.43
C GLY A 132 -5.52 -26.20 12.70
N ILE A 133 -4.50 -25.45 12.32
CA ILE A 133 -4.64 -24.25 11.48
C ILE A 133 -4.18 -24.56 10.05
N THR A 134 -5.01 -24.21 9.08
CA THR A 134 -4.73 -24.37 7.64
C THR A 134 -4.43 -23.00 7.00
N ILE A 135 -3.30 -22.90 6.32
CA ILE A 135 -2.91 -21.72 5.54
C ILE A 135 -2.99 -22.09 4.06
N THR A 136 -3.76 -21.33 3.29
CA THR A 136 -3.95 -21.56 1.87
C THR A 136 -3.59 -20.32 1.05
N ASN A 137 -2.68 -20.48 0.09
CA ASN A 137 -2.40 -19.44 -0.89
C ASN A 137 -3.55 -19.38 -1.92
N LEU A 138 -4.26 -18.27 -1.93
CA LEU A 138 -5.40 -17.98 -2.80
C LEU A 138 -5.08 -16.91 -3.85
N HIS A 139 -3.80 -16.66 -4.15
CA HIS A 139 -3.32 -15.50 -4.93
C HIS A 139 -4.11 -15.31 -6.24
N GLU A 140 -4.35 -16.39 -6.99
CA GLU A 140 -5.07 -16.36 -8.27
C GLU A 140 -6.54 -16.83 -8.15
N LYS A 141 -7.13 -16.75 -6.95
CA LYS A 141 -8.57 -17.05 -6.73
C LYS A 141 -9.44 -15.79 -6.73
N PHE A 142 -8.87 -14.66 -6.36
CA PHE A 142 -9.56 -13.37 -6.32
C PHE A 142 -8.79 -12.31 -7.08
N ALA A 143 -9.50 -11.45 -7.80
CA ALA A 143 -8.98 -10.17 -8.25
C ALA A 143 -9.08 -9.13 -7.13
N VAL A 144 -8.43 -7.99 -7.32
CA VAL A 144 -8.61 -6.79 -6.48
C VAL A 144 -8.74 -5.58 -7.40
N ILE A 145 -9.87 -4.89 -7.31
CA ILE A 145 -10.15 -3.69 -8.08
C ILE A 145 -10.39 -2.53 -7.11
N ALA A 146 -9.54 -1.52 -7.15
CA ALA A 146 -9.67 -0.36 -6.28
C ALA A 146 -10.49 0.75 -6.97
N VAL A 147 -11.40 1.37 -6.21
CA VAL A 147 -12.23 2.51 -6.60
C VAL A 147 -11.93 3.65 -5.63
N GLN A 148 -11.20 4.67 -6.07
CA GLN A 148 -10.60 5.66 -5.19
C GLN A 148 -10.92 7.10 -5.65
N GLY A 149 -11.24 7.96 -4.71
CA GLY A 149 -11.51 9.38 -4.95
C GLY A 149 -12.84 9.85 -4.34
N PRO A 150 -13.11 11.17 -4.33
CA PRO A 150 -14.29 11.78 -3.68
C PRO A 150 -15.64 11.23 -4.19
N LYS A 151 -15.69 10.72 -5.41
CA LYS A 151 -16.91 10.13 -6.02
C LYS A 151 -17.02 8.62 -5.83
N SER A 152 -16.06 7.98 -5.17
CA SER A 152 -16.09 6.52 -4.95
C SER A 152 -17.36 6.05 -4.23
N LYS A 153 -17.89 6.84 -3.29
CA LYS A 153 -19.16 6.59 -2.61
C LYS A 153 -20.33 6.44 -3.59
N SER A 154 -20.46 7.40 -4.51
CA SER A 154 -21.52 7.40 -5.54
C SER A 154 -21.39 6.22 -6.50
N ILE A 155 -20.16 5.75 -6.76
CA ILE A 155 -19.94 4.55 -7.58
C ILE A 155 -20.50 3.31 -6.86
N ILE A 156 -20.19 3.14 -5.57
CA ILE A 156 -20.69 2.01 -4.78
C ILE A 156 -22.23 2.04 -4.69
N GLU A 157 -22.83 3.21 -4.47
CA GLU A 157 -24.28 3.39 -4.48
C GLU A 157 -24.90 3.02 -5.82
N SER A 158 -24.29 3.39 -6.95
CA SER A 158 -24.80 3.06 -8.30
C SER A 158 -24.77 1.57 -8.61
N LEU A 159 -23.95 0.79 -7.92
CA LEU A 159 -23.92 -0.68 -7.98
C LEU A 159 -24.97 -1.34 -7.06
N GLY A 160 -25.78 -0.55 -6.36
CA GLY A 160 -26.77 -1.04 -5.39
C GLY A 160 -26.17 -1.51 -4.06
N LEU A 161 -24.95 -1.09 -3.73
CA LEU A 161 -24.25 -1.45 -2.51
C LEU A 161 -24.35 -0.34 -1.47
N ASN A 162 -24.15 -0.72 -0.18
CA ASN A 162 -24.11 0.24 0.91
C ASN A 162 -22.73 0.95 0.96
N PRO A 163 -22.64 2.27 0.74
CA PRO A 163 -21.39 2.99 0.80
C PRO A 163 -21.02 3.45 2.21
N ALA A 164 -21.92 3.31 3.19
CA ALA A 164 -21.76 3.82 4.56
C ALA A 164 -21.00 2.83 5.45
N MET A 165 -19.83 2.39 4.96
CA MET A 165 -18.92 1.52 5.70
C MET A 165 -17.89 2.34 6.46
N ASP A 166 -17.55 1.92 7.67
CA ASP A 166 -16.44 2.49 8.42
C ASP A 166 -15.10 2.20 7.73
N TYR A 167 -14.14 3.13 7.89
CA TYR A 167 -12.78 2.90 7.39
C TYR A 167 -12.18 1.64 8.01
N MET A 168 -11.58 0.80 7.17
CA MET A 168 -11.08 -0.54 7.51
C MET A 168 -12.19 -1.57 7.84
N ALA A 169 -13.44 -1.33 7.49
CA ALA A 169 -14.47 -2.37 7.47
C ALA A 169 -14.51 -3.12 6.14
N PHE A 170 -15.07 -4.31 6.14
CA PHE A 170 -15.38 -5.07 4.92
C PHE A 170 -16.66 -5.88 5.08
N GLU A 171 -17.28 -6.22 3.96
CA GLU A 171 -18.49 -7.05 3.92
C GLU A 171 -18.54 -7.91 2.65
N HIS A 172 -19.22 -9.05 2.74
CA HIS A 172 -19.52 -9.89 1.59
C HIS A 172 -20.75 -9.37 0.87
N VAL A 173 -20.61 -9.12 -0.43
CA VAL A 173 -21.63 -8.48 -1.27
C VAL A 173 -21.89 -9.25 -2.56
N GLN A 174 -22.91 -8.81 -3.30
CA GLN A 174 -23.18 -9.27 -4.67
C GLN A 174 -23.10 -8.06 -5.62
N ILE A 175 -22.30 -8.18 -6.67
CA ILE A 175 -22.21 -7.18 -7.74
C ILE A 175 -22.72 -7.81 -9.02
N SER A 176 -23.85 -7.33 -9.53
CA SER A 176 -24.53 -7.90 -10.71
C SER A 176 -24.73 -9.43 -10.58
N GLY A 177 -25.12 -9.91 -9.39
CA GLY A 177 -25.31 -11.33 -9.08
C GLY A 177 -24.04 -12.16 -8.89
N ARG A 178 -22.86 -11.54 -8.79
CA ARG A 178 -21.57 -12.19 -8.57
C ARG A 178 -21.05 -11.92 -7.18
N PRO A 179 -20.65 -12.96 -6.42
CA PRO A 179 -20.08 -12.78 -5.09
C PRO A 179 -18.77 -11.96 -5.15
N ALA A 180 -18.62 -11.04 -4.21
CA ALA A 180 -17.40 -10.26 -4.02
C ALA A 180 -17.24 -9.87 -2.55
N ILE A 181 -16.05 -9.43 -2.17
CA ILE A 181 -15.80 -8.78 -0.89
C ILE A 181 -15.63 -7.28 -1.16
N LEU A 182 -16.39 -6.44 -0.48
CA LEU A 182 -16.25 -4.99 -0.52
C LEU A 182 -15.49 -4.53 0.71
N CYS A 183 -14.34 -3.91 0.50
CA CYS A 183 -13.46 -3.42 1.56
C CYS A 183 -13.41 -1.90 1.53
N ARG A 184 -13.55 -1.25 2.69
CA ARG A 184 -13.42 0.19 2.85
C ARG A 184 -11.94 0.56 3.09
N THR A 185 -11.11 0.23 2.14
CA THR A 185 -9.65 0.35 2.16
C THR A 185 -9.14 1.09 0.94
N GLY A 186 -7.84 1.43 0.92
CA GLY A 186 -7.19 2.06 -0.20
C GLY A 186 -5.77 2.50 0.13
N TYR A 187 -5.05 2.97 -0.90
CA TYR A 187 -3.63 3.33 -0.82
C TYR A 187 -3.35 4.69 -1.50
N THR A 188 -4.34 5.57 -1.53
CA THR A 188 -4.30 6.84 -2.27
C THR A 188 -4.37 8.08 -1.40
N GLY A 189 -4.83 7.93 -0.16
CA GLY A 189 -5.13 9.07 0.70
C GLY A 189 -6.51 9.68 0.47
N GLU A 190 -7.27 9.14 -0.47
CA GLU A 190 -8.65 9.54 -0.74
C GLU A 190 -9.65 8.51 -0.19
N HIS A 191 -10.91 8.94 -0.07
CA HIS A 191 -12.02 8.04 0.18
C HIS A 191 -12.07 6.98 -0.92
N GLY A 192 -12.25 5.70 -0.56
CA GLY A 192 -12.24 4.66 -1.55
C GLY A 192 -12.60 3.29 -1.01
N TYR A 193 -12.70 2.36 -1.94
CA TYR A 193 -13.02 0.96 -1.69
C TYR A 193 -12.10 0.06 -2.53
N GLU A 194 -11.96 -1.16 -2.08
CA GLU A 194 -11.35 -2.26 -2.84
C GLU A 194 -12.38 -3.38 -2.94
N ILE A 195 -12.57 -3.90 -4.15
CA ILE A 195 -13.56 -4.93 -4.47
C ILE A 195 -12.81 -6.18 -4.88
N LEU A 196 -13.11 -7.29 -4.23
CA LEU A 196 -12.47 -8.59 -4.47
C LEU A 196 -13.49 -9.59 -5.04
N PRO A 197 -13.74 -9.59 -6.36
CA PRO A 197 -14.51 -10.65 -7.01
C PRO A 197 -13.66 -11.91 -7.17
N SER A 198 -14.30 -13.03 -7.51
CA SER A 198 -13.56 -14.21 -7.97
C SER A 198 -12.72 -13.85 -9.21
N TRP A 199 -11.64 -14.60 -9.44
CA TRP A 199 -10.78 -14.39 -10.62
C TRP A 199 -11.55 -14.46 -11.94
N SER A 200 -12.50 -15.39 -12.04
CA SER A 200 -13.35 -15.57 -13.23
C SER A 200 -14.36 -14.44 -13.43
N ASP A 201 -14.82 -13.79 -12.36
CA ASP A 201 -15.82 -12.71 -12.41
C ASP A 201 -15.20 -11.32 -12.54
N ALA A 202 -13.87 -11.22 -12.41
CA ALA A 202 -13.14 -9.95 -12.42
C ALA A 202 -13.48 -9.09 -13.66
N GLY A 203 -13.52 -9.72 -14.84
CA GLY A 203 -13.83 -9.01 -16.09
C GLY A 203 -15.20 -8.36 -16.11
N ALA A 204 -16.22 -9.04 -15.59
CA ALA A 204 -17.58 -8.52 -15.57
C ALA A 204 -17.76 -7.42 -14.51
N VAL A 205 -17.14 -7.58 -13.32
CA VAL A 205 -17.16 -6.55 -12.29
C VAL A 205 -16.40 -5.31 -12.74
N TRP A 206 -15.27 -5.48 -13.41
CA TRP A 206 -14.51 -4.38 -14.02
C TRP A 206 -15.35 -3.59 -15.01
N GLU A 207 -16.07 -4.24 -15.92
CA GLU A 207 -16.94 -3.58 -16.89
C GLU A 207 -18.05 -2.78 -16.20
N SER A 208 -18.67 -3.33 -15.16
CA SER A 208 -19.68 -2.60 -14.37
C SER A 208 -19.09 -1.34 -13.75
N LEU A 209 -17.85 -1.39 -13.25
CA LEU A 209 -17.17 -0.24 -12.68
C LEU A 209 -16.77 0.80 -13.74
N VAL A 210 -16.28 0.35 -14.90
CA VAL A 210 -15.95 1.24 -16.04
C VAL A 210 -17.17 2.03 -16.48
N GLU A 211 -18.35 1.40 -16.57
CA GLU A 211 -19.59 2.11 -16.87
C GLU A 211 -20.00 3.07 -15.74
N ALA A 212 -19.87 2.64 -14.49
CA ALA A 212 -20.27 3.43 -13.32
C ALA A 212 -19.47 4.72 -13.14
N ILE A 213 -18.18 4.76 -13.55
CA ILE A 213 -17.34 5.95 -13.41
C ILE A 213 -17.59 7.00 -14.50
N LYS A 214 -18.19 6.65 -15.66
CA LYS A 214 -18.40 7.57 -16.80
C LYS A 214 -19.15 8.85 -16.45
N PRO A 215 -20.29 8.81 -15.70
CA PRO A 215 -21.01 10.01 -15.32
C PRO A 215 -20.24 11.01 -14.46
N TYR A 216 -19.10 10.58 -13.89
CA TYR A 216 -18.25 11.37 -13.02
C TYR A 216 -16.92 11.77 -13.65
N ASP A 217 -16.78 11.60 -14.97
CA ASP A 217 -15.50 11.78 -15.68
C ASP A 217 -14.34 11.01 -15.01
N GLY A 218 -14.67 9.83 -14.47
CA GLY A 218 -13.70 8.96 -13.83
C GLY A 218 -12.74 8.35 -14.83
N LEU A 219 -11.54 7.97 -14.36
CA LEU A 219 -10.50 7.39 -15.21
C LEU A 219 -10.10 5.99 -14.76
N ILE A 220 -9.72 5.17 -15.72
CA ILE A 220 -8.92 3.97 -15.48
C ILE A 220 -7.50 4.44 -15.22
N CYS A 221 -6.90 3.97 -14.12
CA CYS A 221 -5.61 4.45 -13.62
C CYS A 221 -4.61 3.30 -13.54
N GLY A 222 -3.37 3.59 -13.92
CA GLY A 222 -2.25 2.66 -13.80
C GLY A 222 -1.45 2.82 -12.51
N LEU A 223 -0.48 1.90 -12.31
CA LEU A 223 0.36 1.90 -11.10
C LEU A 223 1.26 3.12 -10.99
N GLY A 224 1.51 3.85 -12.09
CA GLY A 224 2.23 5.13 -12.06
C GLY A 224 1.47 6.19 -11.24
N ALA A 225 0.15 6.31 -11.43
CA ALA A 225 -0.68 7.20 -10.64
C ALA A 225 -0.78 6.72 -9.17
N ARG A 226 -0.90 5.39 -8.95
CA ARG A 226 -0.87 4.81 -7.60
C ARG A 226 0.40 5.18 -6.85
N ASP A 227 1.57 5.16 -7.51
CA ASP A 227 2.85 5.51 -6.89
C ASP A 227 2.95 6.99 -6.53
N THR A 228 2.49 7.89 -7.40
CA THR A 228 2.47 9.33 -7.07
C THR A 228 1.52 9.64 -5.91
N LEU A 229 0.34 9.02 -5.89
CA LEU A 229 -0.68 9.18 -4.84
C LEU A 229 -0.18 8.71 -3.47
N ARG A 230 0.35 7.49 -3.38
CA ARG A 230 0.85 6.93 -2.13
C ARG A 230 2.05 7.70 -1.58
N THR A 231 2.95 8.21 -2.48
CA THR A 231 4.13 8.96 -2.08
C THR A 231 3.76 10.31 -1.46
N GLU A 232 2.75 10.99 -1.99
CA GLU A 232 2.20 12.22 -1.38
C GLU A 232 1.68 11.98 0.05
N MET A 233 1.16 10.79 0.31
CA MET A 233 0.68 10.39 1.64
C MET A 233 1.79 9.93 2.58
N GLY A 234 2.95 9.57 2.03
CA GLY A 234 4.02 8.93 2.79
C GLY A 234 3.74 7.47 3.12
N TYR A 235 2.86 6.81 2.36
CA TYR A 235 2.60 5.39 2.53
C TYR A 235 3.80 4.59 2.05
N PRO A 236 4.35 3.70 2.88
CA PRO A 236 5.53 2.92 2.53
C PRO A 236 5.23 1.91 1.41
N LEU A 237 6.23 1.63 0.60
CA LEU A 237 6.21 0.56 -0.38
C LEU A 237 7.28 -0.46 0.00
N HIS A 238 6.91 -1.74 0.10
CA HIS A 238 7.88 -2.81 0.32
C HIS A 238 8.88 -2.88 -0.85
N GLY A 239 10.16 -3.07 -0.52
CA GLY A 239 11.28 -2.95 -1.46
C GLY A 239 11.90 -1.55 -1.50
N HIS A 240 11.27 -0.54 -0.88
CA HIS A 240 11.70 0.84 -0.81
C HIS A 240 11.85 1.33 0.64
N GLU A 241 10.72 1.62 1.30
CA GLU A 241 10.66 2.09 2.68
C GLU A 241 10.69 0.94 3.71
N LEU A 242 10.29 -0.25 3.29
CA LEU A 242 10.24 -1.47 4.09
C LEU A 242 10.99 -2.56 3.34
N THR A 243 11.93 -3.22 4.02
CA THR A 243 12.72 -4.34 3.46
C THR A 243 13.14 -5.28 4.58
N LEU A 244 13.80 -6.38 4.24
CA LEU A 244 14.43 -7.27 5.23
C LEU A 244 15.51 -6.58 6.10
N GLN A 245 16.00 -5.41 5.70
CA GLN A 245 17.03 -4.60 6.37
C GLN A 245 16.48 -3.30 6.98
N ILE A 246 15.32 -2.84 6.52
CA ILE A 246 14.66 -1.63 7.03
C ILE A 246 13.52 -2.06 7.96
N THR A 247 13.56 -1.56 9.20
CA THR A 247 12.58 -1.90 10.22
C THR A 247 11.38 -0.94 10.21
N PRO A 248 10.24 -1.33 10.79
CA PRO A 248 9.12 -0.42 11.02
C PRO A 248 9.49 0.83 11.84
N VAL A 249 10.48 0.73 12.72
CA VAL A 249 10.96 1.85 13.55
C VAL A 249 11.65 2.90 12.68
N GLN A 250 12.49 2.46 11.74
CA GLN A 250 13.13 3.34 10.75
C GLN A 250 12.09 3.93 9.78
N ALA A 251 11.17 3.10 9.31
CA ALA A 251 10.12 3.48 8.35
C ALA A 251 9.01 4.37 8.95
N SER A 252 9.12 4.77 10.23
CA SER A 252 8.09 5.54 10.95
C SER A 252 6.71 4.85 10.99
N ALA A 253 6.69 3.52 10.89
CA ALA A 253 5.50 2.66 10.95
C ALA A 253 5.24 2.10 12.36
N THR A 254 5.75 2.75 13.40
CA THR A 254 5.64 2.30 14.81
C THR A 254 4.20 2.25 15.32
N TRP A 255 3.28 2.95 14.66
CA TRP A 255 1.84 2.91 14.94
C TRP A 255 1.20 1.55 14.59
N ALA A 256 1.83 0.77 13.71
CA ALA A 256 1.42 -0.59 13.34
C ALA A 256 2.09 -1.68 14.21
N ILE A 257 2.57 -1.32 15.39
CA ILE A 257 3.16 -2.24 16.36
C ILE A 257 2.37 -2.20 17.65
N GLY A 258 1.90 -3.37 18.09
CA GLY A 258 1.27 -3.55 19.39
C GLY A 258 2.31 -3.70 20.49
N TRP A 259 2.87 -2.61 20.96
CA TRP A 259 3.98 -2.58 21.92
C TRP A 259 3.67 -3.24 23.27
N GLU A 260 2.39 -3.35 23.62
CA GLU A 260 1.92 -4.00 24.85
C GLU A 260 1.70 -5.52 24.69
N LYS A 261 1.87 -6.05 23.48
CA LYS A 261 1.75 -7.49 23.25
C LYS A 261 2.87 -8.27 23.93
N PRO A 262 2.61 -9.49 24.42
CA PRO A 262 3.64 -10.30 25.06
C PRO A 262 4.75 -10.71 24.11
N THR A 263 4.41 -10.94 22.82
CA THR A 263 5.39 -11.29 21.79
C THR A 263 4.83 -11.04 20.38
N PHE A 264 5.75 -10.91 19.43
CA PHE A 264 5.54 -10.96 17.98
C PHE A 264 6.89 -11.15 17.28
N SER A 265 6.91 -11.50 16.01
CA SER A 265 8.17 -11.70 15.27
C SER A 265 8.99 -10.41 15.22
N GLY A 266 10.24 -10.45 15.71
CA GLY A 266 11.13 -9.30 15.76
C GLY A 266 10.95 -8.37 16.98
N ALA A 267 10.06 -8.69 17.93
CA ALA A 267 9.72 -7.83 19.07
C ALA A 267 10.94 -7.33 19.84
N LYS A 268 11.90 -8.22 20.16
CA LYS A 268 13.12 -7.87 20.91
C LYS A 268 13.94 -6.82 20.16
N ALA A 269 14.27 -7.07 18.89
CA ALA A 269 15.10 -6.18 18.08
C ALA A 269 14.44 -4.81 17.89
N LEU A 270 13.12 -4.78 17.66
CA LEU A 270 12.37 -3.53 17.48
C LEU A 270 12.29 -2.71 18.78
N THR A 271 12.15 -3.37 19.94
CA THR A 271 12.15 -2.71 21.25
C THR A 271 13.52 -2.08 21.53
N GLU A 272 14.60 -2.84 21.38
CA GLU A 272 15.97 -2.35 21.56
C GLU A 272 16.28 -1.17 20.63
N GLN A 273 15.88 -1.25 19.35
CA GLN A 273 16.07 -0.16 18.39
C GLN A 273 15.29 1.10 18.74
N ARG A 274 14.04 0.94 19.19
CA ARG A 274 13.19 2.06 19.63
C ARG A 274 13.81 2.80 20.83
N GLU A 275 14.36 2.07 21.77
CA GLU A 275 15.01 2.62 22.97
C GLU A 275 16.33 3.32 22.65
N ALA A 276 17.15 2.72 21.79
CA ALA A 276 18.44 3.26 21.39
C ALA A 276 18.35 4.60 20.66
N LYS A 277 17.26 4.86 19.90
CA LYS A 277 17.02 6.08 19.10
C LYS A 277 18.12 6.47 18.11
N ALA A 278 19.12 5.61 17.91
CA ALA A 278 20.30 5.82 17.09
C ALA A 278 20.15 5.16 15.71
N HIS A 279 19.08 5.47 15.00
CA HIS A 279 18.79 4.90 13.68
C HIS A 279 18.30 5.99 12.73
N THR A 280 18.51 5.78 11.43
CA THR A 280 17.91 6.64 10.38
C THR A 280 16.38 6.61 10.49
N LYS A 281 15.75 7.68 10.09
CA LYS A 281 14.28 7.80 10.11
C LYS A 281 13.75 8.19 8.76
N LEU A 282 12.62 7.61 8.41
CA LEU A 282 11.86 8.02 7.24
C LEU A 282 11.40 9.47 7.40
N ARG A 283 11.71 10.27 6.37
CA ARG A 283 11.32 11.67 6.23
C ARG A 283 10.76 11.91 4.85
N ALA A 284 9.88 12.88 4.73
CA ALA A 284 9.47 13.40 3.44
C ALA A 284 10.28 14.64 3.08
N LEU A 285 10.61 14.77 1.80
CA LEU A 285 11.31 15.91 1.21
C LEU A 285 10.47 16.53 0.11
N VAL A 286 10.50 17.88 0.03
CA VAL A 286 9.88 18.64 -1.06
C VAL A 286 10.96 19.51 -1.70
N SER A 287 11.19 19.31 -3.00
CA SER A 287 12.17 20.09 -3.76
C SER A 287 11.76 21.55 -3.85
N GLN A 288 12.72 22.45 -3.67
CA GLN A 288 12.51 23.90 -3.78
C GLN A 288 12.73 24.41 -5.21
N ASP A 289 13.36 23.61 -6.05
CA ASP A 289 13.60 23.85 -7.46
C ASP A 289 12.88 22.84 -8.35
N ARG A 290 13.32 22.69 -9.62
CA ARG A 290 12.75 21.74 -10.58
C ARG A 290 13.30 20.33 -10.48
N GLY A 291 14.14 20.03 -9.49
CA GLY A 291 14.70 18.71 -9.26
C GLY A 291 13.60 17.70 -8.93
N ILE A 292 13.65 16.54 -9.55
CA ILE A 292 12.74 15.43 -9.24
C ILE A 292 13.58 14.29 -8.67
N PRO A 293 13.54 14.07 -7.35
CA PRO A 293 14.27 12.99 -6.69
C PRO A 293 13.84 11.62 -7.21
N ARG A 294 14.76 10.65 -7.12
CA ARG A 294 14.51 9.24 -7.43
C ARG A 294 15.18 8.36 -6.39
N ALA A 295 14.67 7.14 -6.23
CA ALA A 295 15.26 6.14 -5.34
C ALA A 295 16.76 5.95 -5.62
N GLY A 296 17.54 5.76 -4.56
CA GLY A 296 19.00 5.61 -4.60
C GLY A 296 19.79 6.91 -4.69
N MET A 297 19.14 8.08 -4.85
CA MET A 297 19.86 9.36 -4.83
C MET A 297 20.30 9.71 -3.41
N GLN A 298 21.56 10.19 -3.31
CA GLN A 298 22.14 10.59 -2.04
C GLN A 298 21.63 11.96 -1.58
N ILE A 299 21.51 12.10 -0.27
CA ILE A 299 21.15 13.33 0.40
C ILE A 299 22.37 13.82 1.18
N LYS A 300 22.73 15.09 0.96
CA LYS A 300 23.90 15.73 1.58
C LYS A 300 23.46 16.93 2.44
N ASN A 301 24.22 17.24 3.45
CA ASN A 301 24.08 18.50 4.18
C ASN A 301 24.85 19.63 3.45
N SER A 302 24.77 20.85 3.96
CA SER A 302 25.44 22.03 3.41
C SER A 302 26.98 21.95 3.34
N ARG A 303 27.59 20.96 4.07
CA ARG A 303 29.01 20.69 4.04
C ARG A 303 29.40 19.58 3.06
N GLY A 304 28.45 19.06 2.29
CA GLY A 304 28.65 17.97 1.34
C GLY A 304 28.72 16.55 1.94
N VAL A 305 28.45 16.42 3.25
CA VAL A 305 28.46 15.12 3.91
C VAL A 305 27.14 14.39 3.61
N VAL A 306 27.23 13.12 3.21
CA VAL A 306 26.03 12.27 2.98
C VAL A 306 25.36 11.98 4.33
N VAL A 307 24.06 12.29 4.39
CA VAL A 307 23.24 12.18 5.61
C VAL A 307 22.01 11.31 5.44
N GLY A 308 21.78 10.78 4.25
CA GLY A 308 20.66 9.90 3.94
C GLY A 308 20.59 9.51 2.47
N GLU A 309 19.56 8.74 2.14
CA GLU A 309 19.27 8.25 0.80
C GLU A 309 17.77 8.29 0.52
N ILE A 310 17.41 8.62 -0.72
CA ILE A 310 16.03 8.59 -1.21
C ILE A 310 15.58 7.14 -1.36
N THR A 311 14.49 6.77 -0.73
CA THR A 311 13.85 5.45 -0.87
C THR A 311 12.80 5.46 -1.98
N SER A 312 12.00 6.54 -2.07
CA SER A 312 11.03 6.76 -3.15
C SER A 312 11.03 8.23 -3.55
N GLY A 313 10.89 8.52 -4.84
CA GLY A 313 10.86 9.89 -5.30
C GLY A 313 10.13 10.05 -6.62
N THR A 314 9.32 11.10 -6.73
CA THR A 314 8.48 11.35 -7.90
C THR A 314 8.14 12.84 -8.05
N PHE A 315 7.48 13.18 -9.14
CA PHE A 315 6.81 14.46 -9.29
C PHE A 315 5.41 14.35 -8.67
N SER A 316 5.06 15.27 -7.78
CA SER A 316 3.71 15.39 -7.23
C SER A 316 2.84 16.25 -8.15
N PRO A 317 1.80 15.70 -8.80
CA PRO A 317 0.87 16.50 -9.58
C PRO A 317 0.09 17.51 -8.74
N THR A 318 -0.21 17.18 -7.48
CA THR A 318 -0.92 18.07 -6.55
C THR A 318 -0.07 19.26 -6.16
N LEU A 319 1.17 19.05 -5.74
CA LEU A 319 2.09 20.14 -5.30
C LEU A 319 2.83 20.79 -6.46
N LYS A 320 2.85 20.17 -7.64
CA LYS A 320 3.63 20.59 -8.83
C LYS A 320 5.13 20.71 -8.54
N LYS A 321 5.65 19.81 -7.69
CA LYS A 321 7.03 19.77 -7.21
C LYS A 321 7.57 18.36 -7.19
N GLY A 322 8.89 18.22 -7.19
CA GLY A 322 9.55 16.98 -6.82
C GLY A 322 9.32 16.69 -5.34
N ILE A 323 8.95 15.45 -5.04
CA ILE A 323 8.76 14.95 -3.67
C ILE A 323 9.52 13.64 -3.48
N ALA A 324 9.90 13.35 -2.25
CA ALA A 324 10.54 12.08 -1.91
C ALA A 324 10.23 11.61 -0.50
N LEU A 325 10.37 10.29 -0.32
CA LEU A 325 10.57 9.64 0.97
C LEU A 325 12.03 9.23 1.07
N ALA A 326 12.61 9.34 2.24
CA ALA A 326 14.04 9.13 2.43
C ALA A 326 14.36 8.64 3.84
N LEU A 327 15.36 7.79 3.98
CA LEU A 327 15.96 7.45 5.26
C LEU A 327 17.10 8.46 5.56
N ILE A 328 16.91 9.27 6.59
CA ILE A 328 17.80 10.38 6.94
C ILE A 328 18.28 10.21 8.39
N ASN A 329 19.50 10.64 8.68
CA ASN A 329 20.05 10.67 10.03
C ASN A 329 19.09 11.38 10.99
N PRO A 330 18.92 10.88 12.23
CA PRO A 330 17.86 11.30 13.15
C PRO A 330 18.01 12.75 13.67
N GLU A 331 19.17 13.35 13.51
CA GLU A 331 19.44 14.73 13.89
C GLU A 331 18.68 15.75 13.03
N TYR A 332 18.39 15.41 11.76
CA TYR A 332 17.66 16.30 10.83
C TYR A 332 16.15 16.22 11.06
N LYS A 333 15.52 17.39 11.06
CA LYS A 333 14.11 17.59 11.45
C LYS A 333 13.32 18.32 10.37
N VAL A 334 12.01 18.33 10.54
CA VAL A 334 11.10 19.11 9.69
C VAL A 334 11.52 20.58 9.69
N GLY A 335 11.66 21.14 8.51
CA GLY A 335 12.14 22.50 8.25
C GLY A 335 13.61 22.59 7.83
N ASP A 336 14.41 21.54 8.05
CA ASP A 336 15.81 21.54 7.64
C ASP A 336 15.93 21.43 6.11
N GLU A 337 16.87 22.20 5.55
CA GLU A 337 17.24 22.13 4.14
C GLU A 337 18.38 21.16 3.93
N LEU A 338 18.20 20.31 2.94
CA LEU A 338 19.19 19.31 2.50
C LEU A 338 19.36 19.37 0.99
N ILE A 339 20.46 18.83 0.50
CA ILE A 339 20.82 18.81 -0.91
C ILE A 339 20.66 17.38 -1.43
N VAL A 340 19.83 17.20 -2.44
CA VAL A 340 19.68 15.92 -3.17
C VAL A 340 20.50 16.01 -4.45
N ASP A 341 21.35 15.02 -4.67
CA ASP A 341 22.11 14.90 -5.93
C ASP A 341 21.20 14.34 -7.04
N VAL A 342 20.58 15.24 -7.79
CA VAL A 342 19.72 14.86 -8.90
C VAL A 342 20.55 14.77 -10.20
N ARG A 343 21.12 13.57 -10.45
CA ARG A 343 21.94 13.28 -11.63
C ARG A 343 23.14 14.26 -11.80
N GLY A 344 23.88 14.47 -10.73
CA GLY A 344 25.05 15.34 -10.72
C GLY A 344 24.72 16.83 -10.60
N ARG A 345 23.46 17.17 -10.25
CA ARG A 345 23.04 18.56 -9.97
C ARG A 345 22.49 18.62 -8.55
N ASP A 346 22.97 19.55 -7.80
CA ASP A 346 22.47 19.83 -6.47
C ASP A 346 21.05 20.42 -6.55
N SER A 347 20.09 19.77 -5.89
CA SER A 347 18.70 20.19 -5.77
C SER A 347 18.38 20.41 -4.29
N VAL A 348 18.01 21.62 -3.92
CA VAL A 348 17.65 21.96 -2.54
C VAL A 348 16.27 21.37 -2.25
N SER A 349 16.16 20.64 -1.14
CA SER A 349 14.91 20.05 -0.66
C SER A 349 14.73 20.30 0.82
N VAL A 350 13.50 20.53 1.25
CA VAL A 350 13.13 20.77 2.65
C VAL A 350 12.47 19.53 3.23
N ILE A 351 12.89 19.12 4.43
CA ILE A 351 12.20 18.07 5.20
C ILE A 351 10.81 18.58 5.58
N THR A 352 9.77 17.86 5.16
CA THR A 352 8.38 18.27 5.34
C THR A 352 7.61 17.22 6.14
N LYS A 353 6.59 17.65 6.86
CA LYS A 353 5.71 16.76 7.63
C LYS A 353 4.84 15.91 6.69
N LEU A 354 4.65 14.64 7.01
CA LEU A 354 3.68 13.76 6.36
C LEU A 354 2.28 13.87 7.00
N PRO A 355 1.22 13.70 6.22
CA PRO A 355 1.21 13.58 4.76
C PRO A 355 1.55 14.90 4.08
N LEU A 356 2.06 14.86 2.83
CA LEU A 356 2.43 16.05 2.06
C LEU A 356 1.22 16.84 1.54
N VAL A 357 0.08 16.16 1.38
CA VAL A 357 -1.22 16.72 0.97
C VAL A 357 -2.30 16.28 1.94
N THR A 358 -3.46 16.93 1.92
CA THR A 358 -4.58 16.58 2.80
C THR A 358 -5.03 15.13 2.56
N SER A 359 -5.24 14.38 3.66
CA SER A 359 -5.82 13.03 3.62
C SER A 359 -7.34 13.11 3.75
N ASN A 360 -8.05 12.42 2.86
CA ASN A 360 -9.51 12.37 2.80
C ASN A 360 -10.05 10.93 2.93
N VAL A 361 -9.31 10.04 3.62
CA VAL A 361 -9.65 8.61 3.72
C VAL A 361 -10.90 8.33 4.58
N ARG A 362 -11.28 9.23 5.47
CA ARG A 362 -12.43 9.11 6.40
C ARG A 362 -13.56 10.06 6.06
#